data_1b87ad3fcf3947af6d708fc6969c46d2
#
_entry.id   1b87ad3fcf3947af6d708fc6969c46d2
#
_cell.length_a   1.000
_cell.length_b   1.000
_cell.length_c   1.000
_cell.angle_alpha   90.00
_cell.angle_beta   90.00
_cell.angle_gamma   90.00
#
_symmetry.space_group_name_H-M   'P 1'
#
loop_
_entity.id
_entity.type
_entity.pdbx_description
1 polymer ?
#
loop_
_entity_poly.entity_id
_entity_poly.type
_entity_poly.pdbx_seq_one_letter_code
_entity_poly.pdbx_strand_id
1 'polypeptide(L)'
;MDILPKTSRDFVALRWSGGNTFGSYKFTNYENLTFLEEKKVKLKTQSGIGTFETSFFFGNKTCVFLSDFANSRMMIFLQKYDEYLEPEDEPIFMADYENKKFNAQPNFQSITSNINKFICIFWQIPGKSSTSDAYGYKIFDLNFNEVQTGEYVIPYDGNLTIISNYHLTNNGECLISLMEYIKPVDRLFANNNENFKALHVYKLKNNVLKEFSLELDGLRIDDMQLGSNDSSSYSLIGIYAKGNSNKSLGVFSLLIDAQKDSLSSSAFIPLTSVSANDIWSDNEQNNRQSFGRMINSYNPDVYTYKLRDVFTLNDGSILGSIEQYYMYRRVSQDSRTGASSSVNYY
;
A
#
# COMPACT_ATOMS: atom_id res chain seq x y z
N MET A 1 -1.43 -7.14 14.79
CA MET A 1 -0.14 -7.87 14.94
C MET A 1 0.50 -7.87 13.58
N ASP A 2 1.69 -7.30 13.46
CA ASP A 2 2.43 -7.27 12.21
C ASP A 2 3.58 -8.29 12.30
N ILE A 3 3.89 -8.93 11.19
CA ILE A 3 4.96 -9.92 11.10
C ILE A 3 6.06 -9.34 10.21
N LEU A 4 7.27 -9.27 10.75
CA LEU A 4 8.46 -8.80 10.06
C LEU A 4 9.32 -10.03 9.73
N PRO A 5 9.26 -10.57 8.50
CA PRO A 5 9.97 -11.79 8.14
C PRO A 5 11.48 -11.53 8.09
N LYS A 6 12.27 -12.43 8.69
CA LYS A 6 13.74 -12.50 8.58
C LYS A 6 14.16 -13.55 7.55
N THR A 7 13.58 -14.73 7.69
CA THR A 7 13.73 -15.87 6.77
C THR A 7 12.36 -16.54 6.56
N SER A 8 12.33 -17.69 5.92
CA SER A 8 11.09 -18.49 5.77
C SER A 8 10.55 -19.05 7.10
N ARG A 9 11.35 -19.08 8.17
CA ARG A 9 10.98 -19.64 9.48
C ARG A 9 11.23 -18.71 10.65
N ASP A 10 12.00 -17.65 10.44
CA ASP A 10 12.39 -16.69 11.47
C ASP A 10 11.70 -15.36 11.21
N PHE A 11 11.13 -14.77 12.23
CA PHE A 11 10.44 -13.48 12.12
C PHE A 11 10.37 -12.77 13.47
N VAL A 12 10.13 -11.47 13.39
CA VAL A 12 9.75 -10.67 14.55
C VAL A 12 8.25 -10.32 14.44
N ALA A 13 7.49 -10.62 15.47
CA ALA A 13 6.12 -10.18 15.56
C ALA A 13 6.03 -8.90 16.36
N LEU A 14 5.43 -7.86 15.77
CA LEU A 14 5.09 -6.64 16.47
C LEU A 14 3.69 -6.76 17.07
N ARG A 15 3.57 -6.49 18.36
CA ARG A 15 2.31 -6.49 19.09
C ARG A 15 2.07 -5.16 19.77
N TRP A 16 0.86 -4.68 19.68
CA TRP A 16 0.36 -3.61 20.53
C TRP A 16 -0.37 -4.20 21.72
N SER A 17 -0.06 -3.74 22.92
CA SER A 17 -0.75 -4.12 24.15
C SER A 17 -1.15 -2.88 24.93
N GLY A 18 -2.42 -2.79 25.29
CA GLY A 18 -2.98 -1.67 26.07
C GLY A 18 -4.08 -0.91 25.33
N GLY A 19 -4.70 0.04 26.03
CA GLY A 19 -5.68 0.97 25.45
C GLY A 19 -5.02 2.13 24.72
N ASN A 20 -5.83 2.99 24.10
CA ASN A 20 -5.36 4.11 23.27
C ASN A 20 -4.44 5.10 24.01
N THR A 21 -4.47 5.14 25.35
CA THR A 21 -3.73 6.14 26.14
C THR A 21 -2.48 5.58 26.83
N PHE A 22 -2.42 4.28 27.12
CA PHE A 22 -1.34 3.65 27.89
C PHE A 22 -0.81 2.36 27.29
N GLY A 23 -0.90 2.22 25.98
CA GLY A 23 -0.39 1.05 25.31
C GLY A 23 1.15 1.03 25.17
N SER A 24 1.67 -0.14 24.87
CA SER A 24 3.08 -0.30 24.52
C SER A 24 3.22 -1.26 23.36
N TYR A 25 4.17 -0.95 22.50
CA TYR A 25 4.60 -1.86 21.45
C TYR A 25 5.61 -2.86 22.02
N LYS A 26 5.52 -4.09 21.57
CA LYS A 26 6.43 -5.16 21.92
C LYS A 26 6.83 -5.91 20.68
N PHE A 27 8.12 -6.19 20.59
CA PHE A 27 8.66 -7.16 19.65
C PHE A 27 8.72 -8.53 20.30
N THR A 28 8.32 -9.55 19.55
CA THR A 28 8.47 -10.95 19.93
C THR A 28 9.31 -11.64 18.85
N ASN A 29 10.46 -12.16 19.23
CA ASN A 29 11.37 -12.85 18.33
C ASN A 29 11.02 -14.33 18.22
N TYR A 30 10.95 -14.83 17.00
CA TYR A 30 10.73 -16.25 16.69
C TYR A 30 11.86 -16.77 15.81
N GLU A 31 12.40 -17.92 16.17
CA GLU A 31 13.38 -18.66 15.39
C GLU A 31 12.86 -20.09 15.16
N ASN A 32 12.91 -20.56 13.92
CA ASN A 32 12.31 -21.83 13.52
C ASN A 32 10.87 -22.00 14.04
N LEU A 33 10.07 -20.93 13.97
CA LEU A 33 8.69 -20.84 14.49
C LEU A 33 8.57 -21.01 16.01
N THR A 34 9.68 -20.98 16.74
CA THR A 34 9.73 -21.12 18.20
C THR A 34 9.93 -19.75 18.85
N PHE A 35 9.16 -19.45 19.86
CA PHE A 35 9.31 -18.24 20.67
C PHE A 35 10.70 -18.23 21.32
N LEU A 36 11.44 -17.12 21.19
CA LEU A 36 12.70 -16.89 21.87
C LEU A 36 12.56 -15.88 23.01
N GLU A 37 12.14 -14.68 22.69
CA GLU A 37 12.10 -13.57 23.63
C GLU A 37 11.06 -12.52 23.27
N GLU A 38 10.68 -11.69 24.23
CA GLU A 38 9.83 -10.52 24.03
C GLU A 38 10.51 -9.28 24.64
N LYS A 39 10.56 -8.18 23.87
CA LYS A 39 11.13 -6.91 24.28
C LYS A 39 10.15 -5.77 24.05
N LYS A 40 10.13 -4.82 24.96
CA LYS A 40 9.37 -3.59 24.76
C LYS A 40 10.08 -2.67 23.77
N VAL A 41 9.35 -2.15 22.78
CA VAL A 41 9.88 -1.18 21.82
C VAL A 41 10.16 0.14 22.57
N LYS A 42 11.37 0.64 22.43
CA LYS A 42 11.78 1.95 22.99
C LYS A 42 11.40 3.03 21.99
N LEU A 43 10.62 4.00 22.43
CA LEU A 43 10.14 5.13 21.62
C LEU A 43 10.90 6.43 21.94
N LYS A 44 12.16 6.32 22.37
CA LYS A 44 12.96 7.49 22.72
C LYS A 44 13.42 8.22 21.46
N THR A 45 13.26 9.54 21.44
CA THR A 45 13.79 10.44 20.41
C THR A 45 14.69 11.49 21.07
N GLN A 46 15.28 12.38 20.29
CA GLN A 46 16.12 13.47 20.80
C GLN A 46 15.33 14.46 21.67
N SER A 47 14.04 14.67 21.40
CA SER A 47 13.18 15.60 22.13
C SER A 47 12.34 14.94 23.22
N GLY A 48 12.37 13.61 23.34
CA GLY A 48 11.64 12.90 24.40
C GLY A 48 11.09 11.54 23.99
N ILE A 49 9.77 11.37 24.01
CA ILE A 49 9.10 10.15 23.61
C ILE A 49 8.39 10.40 22.28
N GLY A 50 8.84 9.68 21.25
CA GLY A 50 8.24 9.74 19.92
C GLY A 50 6.98 8.88 19.80
N THR A 51 6.28 9.09 18.69
CA THR A 51 5.16 8.28 18.25
C THR A 51 5.69 7.16 17.34
N PHE A 52 5.22 5.94 17.56
CA PHE A 52 5.48 4.82 16.66
C PHE A 52 4.70 5.01 15.35
N GLU A 53 5.38 4.93 14.21
CA GLU A 53 4.77 5.06 12.89
C GLU A 53 4.67 3.71 12.18
N THR A 54 5.79 3.03 11.99
CA THR A 54 5.85 1.71 11.33
C THR A 54 7.10 0.95 11.71
N SER A 55 7.13 -0.34 11.42
CA SER A 55 8.32 -1.19 11.57
C SER A 55 8.52 -2.07 10.36
N PHE A 56 9.76 -2.46 10.11
CA PHE A 56 10.15 -3.33 9.00
C PHE A 56 11.46 -4.05 9.32
N PHE A 57 11.79 -5.08 8.54
CA PHE A 57 13.07 -5.78 8.63
C PHE A 57 13.91 -5.48 7.39
N PHE A 58 15.12 -4.98 7.59
CA PHE A 58 16.01 -4.59 6.50
C PHE A 58 17.47 -4.60 6.96
N GLY A 59 18.40 -5.04 6.11
CA GLY A 59 19.83 -5.08 6.43
C GLY A 59 20.15 -5.91 7.67
N ASN A 60 19.45 -7.03 7.87
CA ASN A 60 19.52 -7.88 9.07
C ASN A 60 19.19 -7.16 10.39
N LYS A 61 18.45 -6.07 10.32
CA LYS A 61 18.02 -5.30 11.50
C LYS A 61 16.50 -5.17 11.52
N THR A 62 15.94 -5.23 12.71
CA THR A 62 14.59 -4.76 12.96
C THR A 62 14.61 -3.24 13.10
N CYS A 63 13.80 -2.55 12.33
CA CYS A 63 13.79 -1.10 12.25
C CYS A 63 12.43 -0.53 12.64
N VAL A 64 12.45 0.63 13.29
CA VAL A 64 11.23 1.36 13.67
C VAL A 64 11.36 2.81 13.21
N PHE A 65 10.33 3.32 12.53
CA PHE A 65 10.17 4.74 12.34
C PHE A 65 9.42 5.34 13.50
N LEU A 66 9.99 6.43 14.01
CA LEU A 66 9.40 7.25 15.03
C LEU A 66 9.18 8.65 14.49
N SER A 67 8.06 9.26 14.83
CA SER A 67 7.86 10.69 14.63
C SER A 67 7.87 11.41 15.97
N ASP A 68 8.29 12.67 15.95
CA ASP A 68 8.28 13.54 17.10
C ASP A 68 7.93 14.97 16.67
N PHE A 69 7.15 15.65 17.50
CA PHE A 69 6.68 16.99 17.19
C PHE A 69 7.19 17.98 18.23
N ALA A 70 8.05 18.89 17.79
CA ALA A 70 8.54 19.98 18.63
C ALA A 70 8.71 21.25 17.79
N ASN A 71 8.47 22.42 18.41
CA ASN A 71 8.66 23.74 17.79
C ASN A 71 7.96 23.92 16.44
N SER A 72 6.73 23.42 16.30
CA SER A 72 5.96 23.43 15.04
C SER A 72 6.63 22.67 13.89
N ARG A 73 7.53 21.75 14.19
CA ARG A 73 8.17 20.86 13.23
C ARG A 73 7.86 19.41 13.56
N MET A 74 7.61 18.63 12.54
CA MET A 74 7.54 17.19 12.62
C MET A 74 8.92 16.64 12.27
N MET A 75 9.49 15.85 13.15
CA MET A 75 10.78 15.20 12.99
C MET A 75 10.58 13.70 12.83
N ILE A 76 11.38 13.09 11.98
CA ILE A 76 11.34 11.66 11.69
C ILE A 76 12.66 11.03 12.07
N PHE A 77 12.58 9.91 12.77
CA PHE A 77 13.72 9.16 13.23
C PHE A 77 13.62 7.69 12.84
N LEU A 78 14.75 7.08 12.58
CA LEU A 78 14.91 5.63 12.39
C LEU A 78 15.67 5.05 13.57
N GLN A 79 15.03 4.15 14.33
CA GLN A 79 15.68 3.35 15.36
C GLN A 79 15.94 1.94 14.83
N LYS A 80 17.19 1.51 14.88
CA LYS A 80 17.60 0.14 14.58
C LYS A 80 17.68 -0.70 15.85
N TYR A 81 17.38 -1.97 15.71
CA TYR A 81 17.48 -2.98 16.76
C TYR A 81 18.35 -4.12 16.27
N ASP A 82 19.20 -4.63 17.15
CA ASP A 82 20.05 -5.79 16.90
C ASP A 82 19.24 -7.10 16.88
N GLU A 83 19.95 -8.22 16.77
CA GLU A 83 19.35 -9.55 16.75
C GLU A 83 18.66 -9.94 18.07
N TYR A 84 19.04 -9.32 19.20
CA TYR A 84 18.44 -9.48 20.52
C TYR A 84 17.34 -8.47 20.81
N LEU A 85 16.90 -7.72 19.79
CA LEU A 85 15.89 -6.67 19.89
C LEU A 85 16.23 -5.56 20.88
N GLU A 86 17.54 -5.34 21.11
CA GLU A 86 18.01 -4.14 21.82
C GLU A 86 18.30 -3.01 20.83
N PRO A 87 17.96 -1.76 21.17
CA PRO A 87 18.24 -0.63 20.28
C PRO A 87 19.74 -0.46 20.10
N GLU A 88 20.18 -0.39 18.84
CA GLU A 88 21.52 0.02 18.48
C GLU A 88 21.58 1.56 18.48
N ASP A 89 22.56 2.13 19.11
CA ASP A 89 22.83 3.57 19.09
C ASP A 89 21.58 4.48 19.36
N GLU A 90 21.77 5.77 19.26
CA GLU A 90 20.67 6.75 19.29
C GLU A 90 19.93 6.73 17.94
N PRO A 91 18.62 7.07 17.92
CA PRO A 91 17.83 7.10 16.69
C PRO A 91 18.44 8.03 15.64
N ILE A 92 18.53 7.56 14.40
CA ILE A 92 19.05 8.33 13.27
C ILE A 92 18.00 9.36 12.85
N PHE A 93 18.37 10.63 12.85
CA PHE A 93 17.52 11.69 12.30
C PHE A 93 17.41 11.54 10.78
N MET A 94 16.18 11.47 10.27
CA MET A 94 15.89 11.22 8.87
C MET A 94 15.49 12.47 8.11
N ALA A 95 14.54 13.21 8.66
CA ALA A 95 14.01 14.41 8.06
C ALA A 95 13.24 15.24 9.09
N ASP A 96 13.03 16.51 8.77
CA ASP A 96 12.04 17.34 9.43
C ASP A 96 11.33 18.26 8.43
N TYR A 97 10.10 18.65 8.76
CA TYR A 97 9.35 19.62 8.00
C TYR A 97 8.43 20.45 8.89
N GLU A 98 8.09 21.65 8.42
CA GLU A 98 7.17 22.52 9.14
C GLU A 98 5.76 21.91 9.13
N ASN A 99 5.19 21.71 10.32
CA ASN A 99 3.83 21.25 10.49
C ASN A 99 3.09 22.15 11.48
N LYS A 100 2.20 22.99 10.96
CA LYS A 100 1.44 23.96 11.78
C LYS A 100 0.26 23.32 12.50
N LYS A 101 -0.08 22.07 12.18
CA LYS A 101 -1.22 21.36 12.77
C LYS A 101 -0.74 20.19 13.60
N PHE A 102 -0.79 20.32 14.92
CA PHE A 102 -0.43 19.27 15.89
C PHE A 102 -1.05 17.87 15.59
N ASN A 103 -2.21 17.83 14.93
CA ASN A 103 -2.93 16.60 14.65
C ASN A 103 -2.74 16.04 13.22
N ALA A 104 -1.90 16.67 12.40
CA ALA A 104 -1.60 16.11 11.09
C ALA A 104 -0.54 15.02 11.27
N GLN A 105 -1.00 13.77 11.39
CA GLN A 105 -0.08 12.63 11.38
C GLN A 105 0.64 12.57 10.03
N PRO A 106 1.95 12.40 10.02
CA PRO A 106 2.67 12.16 8.78
C PRO A 106 2.21 10.83 8.19
N ASN A 107 1.93 10.85 6.90
CA ASN A 107 1.66 9.62 6.17
C ASN A 107 2.99 9.05 5.70
N PHE A 108 3.50 8.04 6.40
CA PHE A 108 4.76 7.37 6.06
C PHE A 108 4.50 6.09 5.32
N GLN A 109 5.34 5.83 4.34
CA GLN A 109 5.43 4.53 3.69
C GLN A 109 6.89 4.12 3.55
N SER A 110 7.16 2.85 3.75
CA SER A 110 8.45 2.24 3.46
C SER A 110 8.27 1.11 2.46
N ILE A 111 9.15 1.04 1.49
CA ILE A 111 9.20 -0.05 0.52
C ILE A 111 10.63 -0.57 0.38
N THR A 112 10.78 -1.87 0.24
CA THR A 112 12.05 -2.51 -0.05
C THR A 112 12.10 -2.96 -1.50
N SER A 113 13.28 -2.99 -2.09
CA SER A 113 13.48 -3.61 -3.41
C SER A 113 13.31 -5.14 -3.30
N ASN A 114 12.99 -5.81 -4.42
CA ASN A 114 12.66 -7.24 -4.45
C ASN A 114 13.72 -8.14 -3.80
N ILE A 115 15.00 -7.80 -3.93
CA ILE A 115 16.11 -8.55 -3.31
C ILE A 115 16.61 -7.89 -2.02
N ASN A 116 15.81 -7.01 -1.41
CA ASN A 116 16.13 -6.27 -0.18
C ASN A 116 17.46 -5.50 -0.23
N LYS A 117 17.89 -5.04 -1.41
CA LYS A 117 19.13 -4.31 -1.58
C LYS A 117 19.01 -2.84 -1.18
N PHE A 118 17.83 -2.27 -1.37
CA PHE A 118 17.51 -0.89 -1.04
C PHE A 118 16.20 -0.81 -0.26
N ILE A 119 16.08 0.22 0.56
CA ILE A 119 14.83 0.64 1.17
C ILE A 119 14.58 2.11 0.84
N CYS A 120 13.37 2.43 0.42
CA CYS A 120 12.91 3.80 0.25
C CYS A 120 11.86 4.13 1.30
N ILE A 121 11.96 5.32 1.83
CA ILE A 121 11.06 5.88 2.81
C ILE A 121 10.45 7.12 2.21
N PHE A 122 9.12 7.21 2.26
CA PHE A 122 8.35 8.37 1.82
C PHE A 122 7.61 8.99 2.99
N TRP A 123 7.44 10.29 2.95
CA TRP A 123 6.54 11.03 3.84
C TRP A 123 5.83 12.13 3.08
N GLN A 124 4.55 12.30 3.40
CA GLN A 124 3.79 13.41 2.84
C GLN A 124 4.17 14.70 3.55
N ILE A 125 4.48 15.74 2.79
CA ILE A 125 4.69 17.09 3.30
C ILE A 125 3.34 17.79 3.26
N PRO A 126 2.77 18.21 4.40
CA PRO A 126 1.45 18.83 4.41
C PRO A 126 1.43 20.11 3.55
N GLY A 127 0.66 20.09 2.47
CA GLY A 127 0.47 21.23 1.60
C GLY A 127 -0.56 22.24 2.15
N LYS A 128 -0.61 23.40 1.53
CA LYS A 128 -1.73 24.32 1.71
C LYS A 128 -2.93 23.73 0.95
N SER A 129 -4.13 23.75 1.56
CA SER A 129 -5.35 23.31 0.90
C SER A 129 -5.49 23.93 -0.50
N SER A 130 -5.79 23.17 -1.53
CA SER A 130 -5.88 23.50 -2.95
C SER A 130 -4.58 23.47 -3.77
N THR A 131 -3.49 22.91 -3.24
CA THR A 131 -2.24 22.75 -3.99
C THR A 131 -1.92 21.27 -4.17
N SER A 132 -1.06 20.98 -5.13
CA SER A 132 -0.50 19.66 -5.35
C SER A 132 0.21 19.14 -4.09
N ASP A 133 0.06 17.85 -3.79
CA ASP A 133 0.73 17.22 -2.68
C ASP A 133 2.24 17.13 -2.94
N ALA A 134 3.01 17.46 -1.91
CA ALA A 134 4.46 17.31 -1.92
C ALA A 134 4.87 16.12 -1.04
N TYR A 135 5.92 15.42 -1.44
CA TYR A 135 6.45 14.26 -0.74
C TYR A 135 7.96 14.37 -0.63
N GLY A 136 8.48 14.06 0.55
CA GLY A 136 9.89 13.82 0.74
C GLY A 136 10.20 12.32 0.65
N TYR A 137 11.43 11.98 0.30
CA TYR A 137 11.88 10.61 0.26
C TYR A 137 13.36 10.47 0.54
N LYS A 138 13.74 9.29 1.05
CA LYS A 138 15.13 8.85 1.20
C LYS A 138 15.27 7.39 0.80
N ILE A 139 16.35 7.09 0.10
CA ILE A 139 16.72 5.72 -0.28
C ILE A 139 18.02 5.37 0.43
N PHE A 140 18.05 4.20 1.07
CA PHE A 140 19.21 3.67 1.78
C PHE A 140 19.63 2.33 1.20
N ASP A 141 20.93 2.06 1.25
CA ASP A 141 21.50 0.73 1.00
C ASP A 141 21.37 -0.19 2.23
N LEU A 142 21.85 -1.44 2.12
CA LEU A 142 21.84 -2.43 3.20
C LEU A 142 22.62 -2.01 4.46
N ASN A 143 23.55 -1.07 4.33
CA ASN A 143 24.34 -0.54 5.45
C ASN A 143 23.73 0.74 6.04
N PHE A 144 22.53 1.12 5.57
CA PHE A 144 21.86 2.36 5.92
C PHE A 144 22.65 3.63 5.51
N ASN A 145 23.50 3.53 4.49
CA ASN A 145 24.04 4.70 3.83
C ASN A 145 22.97 5.34 2.96
N GLU A 146 22.80 6.65 3.05
CA GLU A 146 21.91 7.39 2.18
C GLU A 146 22.45 7.37 0.74
N VAL A 147 21.67 6.79 -0.18
CA VAL A 147 22.00 6.71 -1.61
C VAL A 147 21.37 7.86 -2.36
N GLN A 148 20.16 8.22 -1.99
CA GLN A 148 19.40 9.28 -2.63
C GLN A 148 18.44 9.92 -1.63
N THR A 149 18.26 11.22 -1.73
CA THR A 149 17.29 11.99 -0.94
C THR A 149 16.70 13.11 -1.79
N GLY A 150 15.49 13.53 -1.47
CA GLY A 150 14.88 14.67 -2.11
C GLY A 150 13.40 14.83 -1.84
N GLU A 151 12.82 15.73 -2.61
CA GLU A 151 11.39 16.03 -2.58
C GLU A 151 10.84 15.98 -4.01
N TYR A 152 9.59 15.62 -4.14
CA TYR A 152 8.85 15.70 -5.40
C TYR A 152 7.44 16.22 -5.16
N VAL A 153 6.85 16.82 -6.19
CA VAL A 153 5.50 17.34 -6.17
C VAL A 153 4.68 16.61 -7.22
N ILE A 154 3.55 16.09 -6.83
CA ILE A 154 2.58 15.52 -7.77
C ILE A 154 1.97 16.67 -8.58
N PRO A 155 2.01 16.64 -9.93
CA PRO A 155 1.57 17.78 -10.75
C PRO A 155 0.04 17.89 -10.89
N TYR A 156 -0.71 17.28 -9.99
CA TYR A 156 -2.17 17.25 -9.95
C TYR A 156 -2.71 17.71 -8.60
N ASP A 157 -4.00 18.06 -8.56
CA ASP A 157 -4.67 18.44 -7.33
C ASP A 157 -4.74 17.25 -6.36
N GLY A 158 -4.16 17.36 -5.19
CA GLY A 158 -4.14 16.33 -4.15
C GLY A 158 -5.52 15.88 -3.67
N ASN A 159 -6.55 16.71 -3.84
CA ASN A 159 -7.95 16.31 -3.55
C ASN A 159 -8.53 15.38 -4.63
N LEU A 160 -7.97 15.41 -5.83
CA LEU A 160 -8.41 14.62 -6.99
C LEU A 160 -7.52 13.40 -7.23
N THR A 161 -6.50 13.17 -6.43
CA THR A 161 -5.52 12.12 -6.68
C THR A 161 -5.29 11.24 -5.48
N ILE A 162 -5.00 9.97 -5.75
CA ILE A 162 -4.57 8.99 -4.75
C ILE A 162 -3.36 8.26 -5.30
N ILE A 163 -2.25 8.25 -4.54
CA ILE A 163 -1.15 7.34 -4.82
C ILE A 163 -1.63 5.93 -4.51
N SER A 164 -1.65 5.07 -5.52
CA SER A 164 -2.14 3.70 -5.40
C SER A 164 -1.04 2.71 -5.04
N ASN A 165 0.18 2.92 -5.55
CA ASN A 165 1.28 2.01 -5.30
C ASN A 165 2.64 2.69 -5.44
N TYR A 166 3.63 2.15 -4.71
CA TYR A 166 5.04 2.44 -4.86
C TYR A 166 5.80 1.15 -5.14
N HIS A 167 6.84 1.21 -5.95
CA HIS A 167 7.76 0.11 -6.17
C HIS A 167 9.20 0.60 -6.24
N LEU A 168 10.09 -0.05 -5.50
CA LEU A 168 11.52 0.23 -5.51
C LEU A 168 12.26 -0.84 -6.30
N THR A 169 12.94 -0.42 -7.35
CA THR A 169 13.72 -1.34 -8.18
C THR A 169 15.03 -1.76 -7.49
N ASN A 170 15.64 -2.84 -7.96
CA ASN A 170 16.94 -3.29 -7.47
C ASN A 170 18.12 -2.36 -7.85
N ASN A 171 17.85 -1.29 -8.61
CA ASN A 171 18.82 -0.23 -8.96
C ASN A 171 18.60 1.06 -8.14
N GLY A 172 17.67 1.06 -7.19
CA GLY A 172 17.35 2.22 -6.37
C GLY A 172 16.51 3.29 -7.10
N GLU A 173 15.82 2.94 -8.20
CA GLU A 173 14.83 3.80 -8.84
C GLU A 173 13.45 3.54 -8.22
N CYS A 174 12.65 4.57 -8.02
CA CYS A 174 11.32 4.41 -7.50
C CYS A 174 10.26 4.64 -8.57
N LEU A 175 9.31 3.72 -8.65
CA LEU A 175 8.11 3.86 -9.46
C LEU A 175 6.93 4.25 -8.56
N ILE A 176 6.08 5.12 -9.06
CA ILE A 176 4.90 5.62 -8.34
C ILE A 176 3.72 5.53 -9.28
N SER A 177 2.63 4.92 -8.84
CA SER A 177 1.36 4.97 -9.56
C SER A 177 0.35 5.85 -8.83
N LEU A 178 -0.40 6.63 -9.60
CA LEU A 178 -1.35 7.58 -9.11
C LEU A 178 -2.66 7.44 -9.88
N MET A 179 -3.77 7.35 -9.18
CA MET A 179 -5.11 7.44 -9.76
C MET A 179 -5.62 8.87 -9.67
N GLU A 180 -6.06 9.43 -10.79
CA GLU A 180 -6.72 10.72 -10.87
C GLU A 180 -8.22 10.55 -11.01
N TYR A 181 -8.99 11.41 -10.34
CA TYR A 181 -10.44 11.40 -10.28
C TYR A 181 -11.03 12.73 -10.80
N ILE A 182 -12.27 12.69 -11.26
CA ILE A 182 -12.99 13.86 -11.79
C ILE A 182 -13.44 14.80 -10.67
N LYS A 183 -13.79 14.23 -9.51
CA LYS A 183 -14.29 14.95 -8.32
C LYS A 183 -13.46 14.53 -7.11
N PRO A 184 -13.41 15.37 -6.06
CA PRO A 184 -12.72 15.02 -4.82
C PRO A 184 -13.12 13.65 -4.29
N VAL A 185 -12.11 12.89 -3.91
CA VAL A 185 -12.29 11.52 -3.44
C VAL A 185 -12.70 11.54 -1.98
N ASP A 186 -13.87 10.99 -1.68
CA ASP A 186 -14.24 10.68 -0.31
C ASP A 186 -13.51 9.39 0.11
N ARG A 187 -12.41 9.55 0.85
CA ARG A 187 -11.56 8.43 1.29
C ARG A 187 -12.26 7.48 2.26
N LEU A 188 -13.38 7.91 2.86
CA LEU A 188 -14.11 7.13 3.87
C LEU A 188 -15.25 6.28 3.28
N PHE A 189 -15.81 6.67 2.14
CA PHE A 189 -17.02 6.05 1.58
C PHE A 189 -16.93 5.68 0.11
N ALA A 190 -15.74 5.64 -0.44
CA ALA A 190 -15.52 5.64 -1.86
C ALA A 190 -15.90 4.34 -2.57
N ASN A 191 -17.09 4.32 -3.16
CA ASN A 191 -17.25 3.62 -4.43
C ASN A 191 -16.95 4.64 -5.54
N ASN A 192 -15.64 4.84 -5.84
CA ASN A 192 -15.18 5.88 -6.77
C ASN A 192 -15.23 5.44 -8.24
N ASN A 193 -15.96 4.38 -8.55
CA ASN A 193 -15.99 3.77 -9.88
C ASN A 193 -16.42 4.74 -10.98
N GLU A 194 -17.40 5.59 -10.69
CA GLU A 194 -17.89 6.60 -11.64
C GLU A 194 -17.02 7.84 -11.74
N ASN A 195 -16.04 7.94 -10.87
CA ASN A 195 -15.22 9.14 -10.69
C ASN A 195 -13.79 8.99 -11.24
N PHE A 196 -13.40 7.81 -11.70
CA PHE A 196 -12.06 7.55 -12.25
C PHE A 196 -11.86 8.37 -13.53
N LYS A 197 -10.71 9.05 -13.63
CA LYS A 197 -10.30 9.86 -14.79
C LYS A 197 -9.12 9.24 -15.53
N ALA A 198 -8.02 9.00 -14.82
CA ALA A 198 -6.79 8.52 -15.42
C ALA A 198 -5.90 7.77 -14.43
N LEU A 199 -5.01 6.94 -14.97
CA LEU A 199 -3.89 6.34 -14.27
C LEU A 199 -2.60 7.01 -14.75
N HIS A 200 -1.80 7.47 -13.80
CA HIS A 200 -0.48 8.03 -14.04
C HIS A 200 0.58 7.12 -13.43
N VAL A 201 1.66 6.90 -14.15
CA VAL A 201 2.80 6.14 -13.65
C VAL A 201 4.06 6.98 -13.83
N TYR A 202 4.81 7.10 -12.76
CA TYR A 202 6.02 7.92 -12.72
C TYR A 202 7.24 7.08 -12.38
N LYS A 203 8.36 7.47 -12.94
CA LYS A 203 9.70 7.11 -12.47
C LYS A 203 10.30 8.30 -11.74
N LEU A 204 10.66 8.08 -10.48
CA LEU A 204 11.39 9.05 -9.67
C LEU A 204 12.85 8.66 -9.60
N LYS A 205 13.71 9.53 -10.13
CA LYS A 205 15.16 9.38 -10.09
C LYS A 205 15.83 10.74 -10.00
N ASN A 206 16.75 10.91 -9.06
CA ASN A 206 17.51 12.16 -8.86
C ASN A 206 16.61 13.40 -8.78
N ASN A 207 15.53 13.34 -8.02
CA ASN A 207 14.51 14.41 -7.88
C ASN A 207 13.75 14.78 -9.16
N VAL A 208 13.86 13.98 -10.20
CA VAL A 208 13.09 14.13 -11.43
C VAL A 208 11.96 13.12 -11.43
N LEU A 209 10.74 13.62 -11.51
CA LEU A 209 9.53 12.82 -11.67
C LEU A 209 9.20 12.77 -13.17
N LYS A 210 9.43 11.62 -13.81
CA LYS A 210 9.13 11.40 -15.22
C LYS A 210 7.88 10.56 -15.37
N GLU A 211 6.89 11.07 -16.08
CA GLU A 211 5.63 10.36 -16.36
C GLU A 211 5.75 9.45 -17.57
N PHE A 212 5.12 8.28 -17.48
CA PHE A 212 4.86 7.39 -18.61
C PHE A 212 3.46 7.64 -19.14
N SER A 213 3.33 7.91 -20.43
CA SER A 213 2.05 8.06 -21.08
C SER A 213 1.37 6.70 -21.25
N LEU A 214 0.20 6.54 -20.65
CA LEU A 214 -0.61 5.32 -20.70
C LEU A 214 -2.00 5.66 -21.26
N GLU A 215 -2.34 5.04 -22.40
CA GLU A 215 -3.68 5.13 -22.97
C GLU A 215 -4.49 3.90 -22.55
N LEU A 216 -5.60 4.13 -21.86
CA LEU A 216 -6.46 3.07 -21.32
C LEU A 216 -7.78 2.90 -22.07
N ASP A 217 -7.99 3.61 -23.20
CA ASP A 217 -9.15 3.50 -24.09
C ASP A 217 -10.52 3.48 -23.36
N GLY A 218 -10.67 4.32 -22.34
CA GLY A 218 -11.87 4.41 -21.53
C GLY A 218 -12.06 3.27 -20.53
N LEU A 219 -11.05 2.45 -20.31
CA LEU A 219 -11.01 1.47 -19.23
C LEU A 219 -10.70 2.15 -17.90
N ARG A 220 -11.29 1.63 -16.83
CA ARG A 220 -11.01 2.01 -15.46
C ARG A 220 -10.12 0.95 -14.83
N ILE A 221 -9.17 1.38 -14.02
CA ILE A 221 -8.35 0.49 -13.20
C ILE A 221 -8.97 0.36 -11.81
N ASP A 222 -9.28 -0.87 -11.40
CA ASP A 222 -9.87 -1.17 -10.11
C ASP A 222 -8.80 -1.43 -9.04
N ASP A 223 -7.73 -2.13 -9.43
CA ASP A 223 -6.59 -2.44 -8.56
C ASP A 223 -5.35 -2.70 -9.40
N MET A 224 -4.15 -2.44 -8.87
CA MET A 224 -2.92 -2.66 -9.59
C MET A 224 -1.71 -2.76 -8.68
N GLN A 225 -0.66 -3.39 -9.19
CA GLN A 225 0.67 -3.40 -8.59
C GLN A 225 1.74 -3.10 -9.63
N LEU A 226 2.78 -2.42 -9.15
CA LEU A 226 4.00 -2.14 -9.89
C LEU A 226 5.03 -3.23 -9.63
N GLY A 227 5.84 -3.55 -10.62
CA GLY A 227 6.95 -4.46 -10.52
C GLY A 227 8.11 -4.04 -11.40
N SER A 228 9.24 -4.68 -11.28
CA SER A 228 10.38 -4.51 -12.15
C SER A 228 11.12 -5.82 -12.36
N ASN A 229 11.66 -5.99 -13.55
CA ASN A 229 12.60 -7.06 -13.88
C ASN A 229 13.98 -6.43 -14.06
N ASP A 230 14.89 -6.77 -13.16
CA ASP A 230 16.33 -6.46 -13.13
C ASP A 230 16.81 -5.39 -14.15
N SER A 231 16.39 -4.14 -13.95
CA SER A 231 16.85 -2.96 -14.70
C SER A 231 16.45 -2.84 -16.17
N SER A 232 15.79 -3.81 -16.77
CA SER A 232 15.42 -3.76 -18.19
C SER A 232 13.97 -3.35 -18.46
N SER A 233 13.07 -3.65 -17.55
CA SER A 233 11.65 -3.33 -17.71
C SER A 233 10.93 -3.10 -16.39
N TYR A 234 9.90 -2.29 -16.44
CA TYR A 234 8.91 -2.13 -15.38
C TYR A 234 7.61 -2.79 -15.82
N SER A 235 6.90 -3.36 -14.89
CA SER A 235 5.61 -4.00 -15.13
C SER A 235 4.50 -3.34 -14.30
N LEU A 236 3.33 -3.22 -14.91
CA LEU A 236 2.09 -2.90 -14.22
C LEU A 236 1.14 -4.05 -14.46
N ILE A 237 0.60 -4.58 -13.40
CA ILE A 237 -0.41 -5.64 -13.46
C ILE A 237 -1.59 -5.21 -12.63
N GLY A 238 -2.78 -5.46 -13.11
CA GLY A 238 -3.94 -5.08 -12.36
C GLY A 238 -5.24 -5.63 -12.92
N ILE A 239 -6.30 -5.12 -12.35
CA ILE A 239 -7.68 -5.46 -12.65
C ILE A 239 -8.32 -4.26 -13.30
N TYR A 240 -9.00 -4.47 -14.42
CA TYR A 240 -9.68 -3.40 -15.14
C TYR A 240 -11.18 -3.63 -15.22
N ALA A 241 -11.91 -2.54 -15.39
CA ALA A 241 -13.34 -2.51 -15.63
C ALA A 241 -13.66 -1.52 -16.76
N LYS A 242 -14.90 -1.49 -17.21
CA LYS A 242 -15.36 -0.54 -18.24
C LYS A 242 -16.23 0.54 -17.63
N GLY A 243 -15.80 1.81 -17.78
CA GLY A 243 -16.60 2.96 -17.43
C GLY A 243 -17.18 2.85 -16.02
N ASN A 244 -18.49 3.04 -15.90
CA ASN A 244 -19.23 3.04 -14.64
C ASN A 244 -19.68 1.64 -14.17
N SER A 245 -19.20 0.57 -14.80
CA SER A 245 -19.55 -0.79 -14.40
C SER A 245 -19.04 -1.11 -13.00
N ASN A 246 -19.87 -1.71 -12.15
CA ASN A 246 -19.45 -2.23 -10.85
C ASN A 246 -18.77 -3.61 -10.97
N LYS A 247 -18.61 -4.12 -12.21
CA LYS A 247 -17.98 -5.42 -12.48
C LYS A 247 -16.59 -5.23 -13.04
N SER A 248 -15.62 -5.90 -12.46
CA SER A 248 -14.32 -6.07 -13.09
C SER A 248 -14.46 -6.90 -14.35
N LEU A 249 -13.82 -6.49 -15.44
CA LEU A 249 -13.90 -7.16 -16.74
C LEU A 249 -12.74 -8.14 -16.95
N GLY A 250 -11.58 -7.83 -16.40
CA GLY A 250 -10.41 -8.64 -16.68
C GLY A 250 -9.16 -8.19 -15.92
N VAL A 251 -8.07 -8.80 -16.30
CA VAL A 251 -6.72 -8.44 -15.83
C VAL A 251 -5.94 -7.80 -16.97
N PHE A 252 -5.06 -6.88 -16.63
CA PHE A 252 -4.15 -6.26 -17.59
C PHE A 252 -2.71 -6.42 -17.16
N SER A 253 -1.83 -6.41 -18.16
CA SER A 253 -0.38 -6.33 -17.97
C SER A 253 0.18 -5.31 -18.94
N LEU A 254 0.95 -4.35 -18.42
CA LEU A 254 1.68 -3.37 -19.20
C LEU A 254 3.16 -3.52 -18.88
N LEU A 255 4.00 -3.54 -19.93
CA LEU A 255 5.45 -3.55 -19.80
C LEU A 255 6.02 -2.25 -20.32
N ILE A 256 6.89 -1.64 -19.55
CA ILE A 256 7.58 -0.39 -19.89
C ILE A 256 9.08 -0.72 -20.03
N ASP A 257 9.65 -0.36 -21.16
CA ASP A 257 11.11 -0.42 -21.38
C ASP A 257 11.79 0.63 -20.49
N ALA A 258 12.60 0.17 -19.53
CA ALA A 258 13.24 1.04 -18.55
C ALA A 258 14.31 1.96 -19.15
N GLN A 259 14.89 1.60 -20.33
CA GLN A 259 15.91 2.39 -21.01
C GLN A 259 15.29 3.44 -21.93
N LYS A 260 14.22 3.08 -22.63
CA LYS A 260 13.51 3.98 -23.54
C LYS A 260 12.46 4.83 -22.85
N ASP A 261 12.12 4.46 -21.60
CA ASP A 261 11.03 5.07 -20.83
C ASP A 261 9.72 5.14 -21.63
N SER A 262 9.36 4.04 -22.28
CA SER A 262 8.16 3.94 -23.11
C SER A 262 7.48 2.58 -22.98
N LEU A 263 6.16 2.55 -23.19
CA LEU A 263 5.40 1.31 -23.21
C LEU A 263 5.94 0.38 -24.31
N SER A 264 6.33 -0.84 -23.93
CA SER A 264 6.87 -1.85 -24.84
C SER A 264 5.81 -2.87 -25.25
N SER A 265 4.88 -3.21 -24.36
CA SER A 265 3.76 -4.08 -24.66
C SER A 265 2.59 -3.88 -23.69
N SER A 266 1.39 -4.24 -24.15
CA SER A 266 0.18 -4.25 -23.33
C SER A 266 -0.64 -5.50 -23.63
N ALA A 267 -1.26 -6.08 -22.61
CA ALA A 267 -2.20 -7.17 -22.73
C ALA A 267 -3.39 -6.94 -21.80
N PHE A 268 -4.59 -7.15 -22.34
CA PHE A 268 -5.85 -7.10 -21.60
C PHE A 268 -6.56 -8.43 -21.76
N ILE A 269 -6.71 -9.18 -20.68
CA ILE A 269 -7.24 -10.53 -20.66
C ILE A 269 -8.59 -10.50 -19.94
N PRO A 270 -9.72 -10.75 -20.63
CA PRO A 270 -11.02 -10.74 -19.98
C PRO A 270 -11.16 -11.95 -19.03
N LEU A 271 -11.75 -11.71 -17.87
CA LEU A 271 -12.18 -12.76 -16.95
C LEU A 271 -13.49 -13.34 -17.48
N THR A 272 -13.46 -14.61 -17.91
CA THR A 272 -14.65 -15.29 -18.38
C THR A 272 -15.46 -15.81 -17.20
N SER A 273 -16.81 -15.76 -17.31
CA SER A 273 -17.74 -16.21 -16.26
C SER A 273 -17.61 -17.69 -15.89
N VAL A 274 -16.98 -18.50 -16.74
CA VAL A 274 -16.75 -19.93 -16.52
C VAL A 274 -15.81 -20.18 -15.35
N SER A 275 -14.78 -19.35 -15.18
CA SER A 275 -13.81 -19.51 -14.08
C SER A 275 -14.39 -19.21 -12.69
N ALA A 276 -15.47 -18.47 -12.60
CA ALA A 276 -16.10 -18.16 -11.30
C ALA A 276 -17.03 -19.28 -10.81
N ASN A 277 -17.63 -20.04 -11.73
CA ASN A 277 -18.53 -21.13 -11.37
C ASN A 277 -17.80 -22.45 -11.05
N ASP A 278 -16.62 -22.65 -11.65
CA ASP A 278 -15.87 -23.90 -11.48
C ASP A 278 -15.10 -23.99 -10.14
N ILE A 279 -15.03 -22.89 -9.40
CA ILE A 279 -14.26 -22.80 -8.13
C ILE A 279 -15.11 -23.22 -6.92
N TRP A 280 -16.45 -23.25 -7.06
CA TRP A 280 -17.34 -23.46 -5.91
C TRP A 280 -17.81 -24.92 -5.84
N SER A 281 -17.71 -25.52 -4.66
CA SER A 281 -18.34 -26.83 -4.41
C SER A 281 -19.87 -26.73 -4.47
N ASP A 282 -20.54 -27.82 -4.80
CA ASP A 282 -22.00 -27.91 -4.85
C ASP A 282 -22.70 -27.48 -3.54
N ASN A 283 -22.04 -27.70 -2.40
CA ASN A 283 -22.52 -27.28 -1.08
C ASN A 283 -22.48 -25.76 -0.91
N GLU A 284 -21.48 -25.10 -1.45
CA GLU A 284 -21.36 -23.64 -1.39
C GLU A 284 -22.37 -22.98 -2.35
N GLN A 285 -22.61 -23.56 -3.51
CA GLN A 285 -23.66 -23.10 -4.42
C GLN A 285 -25.07 -23.22 -3.80
N ASN A 286 -25.36 -24.30 -3.09
CA ASN A 286 -26.63 -24.51 -2.39
C ASN A 286 -26.83 -23.54 -1.21
N ASN A 287 -25.77 -23.27 -0.45
CA ASN A 287 -25.79 -22.29 0.62
C ASN A 287 -26.02 -20.88 0.09
N ARG A 288 -25.44 -20.52 -1.05
CA ARG A 288 -25.71 -19.25 -1.73
C ARG A 288 -27.15 -19.08 -2.17
N GLN A 289 -27.77 -20.12 -2.73
CA GLN A 289 -29.18 -20.08 -3.13
C GLN A 289 -30.12 -19.91 -1.94
N SER A 290 -29.81 -20.54 -0.80
CA SER A 290 -30.62 -20.38 0.42
C SER A 290 -30.38 -19.01 1.08
N PHE A 291 -29.18 -18.48 1.04
CA PHE A 291 -28.83 -17.14 1.53
C PHE A 291 -29.43 -16.04 0.64
N GLY A 292 -29.42 -16.22 -0.70
CA GLY A 292 -30.02 -15.28 -1.65
C GLY A 292 -31.53 -15.16 -1.54
N ARG A 293 -32.23 -16.21 -1.05
CA ARG A 293 -33.68 -16.15 -0.79
C ARG A 293 -34.02 -15.34 0.47
N MET A 294 -33.10 -15.23 1.42
CA MET A 294 -33.27 -14.41 2.63
C MET A 294 -33.03 -12.91 2.38
N ILE A 295 -32.35 -12.58 1.30
CA ILE A 295 -31.98 -11.19 0.99
C ILE A 295 -32.55 -10.86 -0.40
N ASN A 296 -33.75 -10.28 -0.42
CA ASN A 296 -34.48 -9.86 -1.65
C ASN A 296 -33.75 -8.85 -2.56
N SER A 297 -32.48 -8.55 -2.31
CA SER A 297 -31.68 -7.57 -3.06
C SER A 297 -30.29 -8.09 -3.44
N TYR A 298 -30.04 -9.39 -3.34
CA TYR A 298 -28.74 -9.95 -3.69
C TYR A 298 -28.58 -10.05 -5.22
N ASN A 299 -27.73 -9.21 -5.79
CA ASN A 299 -27.31 -9.34 -7.18
C ASN A 299 -26.01 -10.18 -7.23
N PRO A 300 -26.06 -11.46 -7.62
CA PRO A 300 -24.89 -12.34 -7.67
C PRO A 300 -23.85 -11.91 -8.71
N ASP A 301 -24.17 -10.91 -9.51
CA ASP A 301 -23.34 -10.43 -10.61
C ASP A 301 -22.33 -9.34 -10.21
N VAL A 302 -22.26 -8.94 -8.94
CA VAL A 302 -21.29 -7.95 -8.48
C VAL A 302 -20.11 -8.66 -7.83
N TYR A 303 -19.16 -9.05 -8.65
CA TYR A 303 -17.88 -9.58 -8.17
C TYR A 303 -16.84 -8.46 -8.13
N THR A 304 -16.23 -8.29 -6.98
CA THR A 304 -15.07 -7.43 -6.82
C THR A 304 -13.84 -8.33 -6.68
N TYR A 305 -12.85 -8.07 -7.48
CA TYR A 305 -11.57 -8.77 -7.42
C TYR A 305 -10.54 -7.83 -6.81
N LYS A 306 -9.62 -8.41 -6.05
CA LYS A 306 -8.48 -7.71 -5.48
C LYS A 306 -7.21 -8.45 -5.83
N LEU A 307 -6.23 -7.71 -6.30
CA LEU A 307 -4.88 -8.22 -6.53
C LEU A 307 -4.19 -8.35 -5.17
N ARG A 308 -3.72 -9.55 -4.83
CA ARG A 308 -3.07 -9.82 -3.54
C ARG A 308 -1.56 -9.73 -3.65
N ASP A 309 -1.00 -10.55 -4.52
CA ASP A 309 0.44 -10.63 -4.68
C ASP A 309 0.80 -10.66 -6.16
N VAL A 310 1.92 -10.05 -6.50
CA VAL A 310 2.51 -10.07 -7.84
C VAL A 310 3.98 -10.41 -7.71
N PHE A 311 4.39 -11.42 -8.43
CA PHE A 311 5.76 -11.89 -8.49
C PHE A 311 6.28 -11.81 -9.92
N THR A 312 7.38 -11.13 -10.13
CA THR A 312 8.10 -11.19 -11.41
C THR A 312 9.10 -12.34 -11.32
N LEU A 313 8.97 -13.29 -12.24
CA LEU A 313 9.83 -14.46 -12.31
C LEU A 313 11.13 -14.14 -13.07
N ASN A 314 12.14 -15.01 -12.93
CA ASN A 314 13.46 -14.79 -13.54
C ASN A 314 13.44 -14.76 -15.07
N ASP A 315 12.46 -15.39 -15.71
CA ASP A 315 12.25 -15.40 -17.15
C ASP A 315 11.48 -14.15 -17.66
N GLY A 316 11.14 -13.23 -16.76
CA GLY A 316 10.35 -12.04 -17.05
C GLY A 316 8.85 -12.28 -17.07
N SER A 317 8.38 -13.51 -16.87
CA SER A 317 6.96 -13.78 -16.69
C SER A 317 6.47 -13.26 -15.34
N ILE A 318 5.16 -13.03 -15.24
CA ILE A 318 4.57 -12.43 -14.06
C ILE A 318 3.47 -13.36 -13.56
N LEU A 319 3.54 -13.68 -12.27
CA LEU A 319 2.53 -14.44 -11.55
C LEU A 319 1.77 -13.48 -10.62
N GLY A 320 0.45 -13.40 -10.78
CA GLY A 320 -0.43 -12.64 -9.91
C GLY A 320 -1.45 -13.53 -9.21
N SER A 321 -1.67 -13.33 -7.94
CA SER A 321 -2.79 -13.93 -7.21
C SER A 321 -3.93 -12.92 -7.09
N ILE A 322 -5.15 -13.37 -7.43
CA ILE A 322 -6.36 -12.54 -7.39
C ILE A 322 -7.33 -13.19 -6.42
N GLU A 323 -7.81 -12.42 -5.47
CA GLU A 323 -8.88 -12.83 -4.58
C GLU A 323 -10.21 -12.24 -5.05
N GLN A 324 -11.20 -13.08 -5.14
CA GLN A 324 -12.58 -12.65 -5.33
C GLN A 324 -13.22 -12.47 -3.97
N TYR A 325 -13.76 -11.30 -3.71
CA TYR A 325 -14.54 -11.05 -2.51
C TYR A 325 -15.86 -10.37 -2.84
N TYR A 326 -16.84 -10.56 -1.97
CA TYR A 326 -18.11 -9.88 -2.06
C TYR A 326 -18.42 -9.23 -0.72
N MET A 327 -18.83 -7.99 -0.80
CA MET A 327 -19.33 -7.25 0.34
C MET A 327 -20.84 -7.17 0.24
N TYR A 328 -21.55 -7.60 1.27
CA TYR A 328 -22.97 -7.35 1.35
C TYR A 328 -23.30 -6.43 2.51
N ARG A 329 -24.22 -5.52 2.25
CA ARG A 329 -24.72 -4.59 3.23
C ARG A 329 -26.07 -5.06 3.73
N ARG A 330 -26.18 -5.40 4.99
CA ARG A 330 -27.48 -5.65 5.63
C ARG A 330 -28.03 -4.35 6.18
N VAL A 331 -29.17 -3.93 5.66
CA VAL A 331 -29.93 -2.79 6.20
C VAL A 331 -31.09 -3.40 7.02
N SER A 332 -31.12 -3.11 8.30
CA SER A 332 -32.27 -3.43 9.17
C SER A 332 -32.98 -2.13 9.54
N GLN A 333 -34.27 -2.11 9.36
CA GLN A 333 -35.11 -0.99 9.79
C GLN A 333 -35.90 -1.43 11.02
N ASP A 334 -35.76 -0.65 12.09
CA ASP A 334 -36.58 -0.84 13.29
C ASP A 334 -38.03 -0.40 12.98
N SER A 335 -38.95 -1.35 13.01
CA SER A 335 -40.36 -1.10 12.69
C SER A 335 -41.08 -0.18 13.70
N ARG A 336 -40.50 0.07 14.88
CA ARG A 336 -41.10 0.92 15.90
C ARG A 336 -40.61 2.36 15.83
N THR A 337 -39.33 2.55 15.49
CA THR A 337 -38.72 3.89 15.49
C THR A 337 -38.47 4.44 14.09
N GLY A 338 -38.59 3.60 13.06
CA GLY A 338 -38.22 3.96 11.67
C GLY A 338 -36.69 4.12 11.48
N ALA A 339 -35.89 3.93 12.54
CA ALA A 339 -34.45 4.03 12.46
C ALA A 339 -33.87 2.90 11.61
N SER A 340 -32.98 3.23 10.68
CA SER A 340 -32.26 2.25 9.88
C SER A 340 -30.82 2.08 10.39
N SER A 341 -30.39 0.83 10.56
CA SER A 341 -29.01 0.48 10.83
C SER A 341 -28.47 -0.35 9.67
N SER A 342 -27.20 -0.17 9.33
CA SER A 342 -26.55 -0.98 8.28
C SER A 342 -25.26 -1.59 8.83
N VAL A 343 -25.04 -2.87 8.50
CA VAL A 343 -23.79 -3.60 8.82
C VAL A 343 -23.23 -4.14 7.51
N ASN A 344 -21.95 -3.87 7.28
CA ASN A 344 -21.23 -4.46 6.17
C ASN A 344 -20.59 -5.77 6.65
N TYR A 345 -20.71 -6.82 5.85
CA TYR A 345 -20.06 -8.11 6.05
C TYR A 345 -19.05 -8.31 4.91
N TYR A 346 -17.85 -8.76 5.27
CA TYR A 346 -16.73 -9.02 4.36
C TYR A 346 -16.51 -10.52 4.21
#